data_046ffead0d6bb17c692531585415c3dd
#
_entry.id   046ffead0d6bb17c692531585415c3dd
#
_cell.length_a   1.000
_cell.length_b   1.000
_cell.length_c   1.000
_cell.angle_alpha   90.00
_cell.angle_beta   90.00
_cell.angle_gamma   90.00
#
_symmetry.space_group_name_H-M   'P 1'
#
loop_
_entity.id
_entity.type
_entity.pdbx_description
1 polymer ?
#
loop_
_entity_poly.entity_id
_entity_poly.type
_entity_poly.pdbx_seq_one_letter_code
_entity_poly.pdbx_strand_id
1 'polypeptide(L)'
;MTFTEPLYIRMLESNSLFLQCPKERSKGMSDNVFNKIDVMMAEIQSYSLDNAEQLEAFRIQYLGSKNAIKPIFGEIRNVPNEQKKEFGQKVNELKQAAEGRFNTIQTLLKNQSQNEAASDIDLTAPAYSGFGGARHPIATTMGKIIDIFERIGFVVAEEREIEDDWHNFTAMNTPEDHPARDMQDTFYLKDSVTRLLRTHTSSVQSRMMTSNKPPIRIIAPGRVYRNETISARSHCQFHQVEGLYIDEKVSFADMKQTLLYFTREMYGADKEIRLRPSYFPFTEPSAEMDVYWGLESETDYKITKGTGYLEILGCGMVDPNVLISCGIDPEKYSGFAFGMGIERQAMLLYNIGDIRLLFENDIRFLKQFESVV
;
A
#
# COMPACT_ATOMS: atom_id res chain seq x y z
N MET A 1 -16.58 43.37 29.48
CA MET A 1 -17.24 42.97 30.73
C MET A 1 -16.73 41.56 30.99
N THR A 2 -15.69 41.49 31.75
CA THR A 2 -15.52 41.28 33.18
C THR A 2 -15.67 39.84 33.59
N PHE A 3 -14.50 39.27 33.91
CA PHE A 3 -14.09 38.68 35.21
C PHE A 3 -14.59 37.24 35.43
N THR A 4 -13.88 36.29 35.95
CA THR A 4 -12.69 36.20 36.86
C THR A 4 -12.20 34.77 36.96
N GLU A 5 -10.90 34.55 37.00
CA GLU A 5 -10.22 33.57 37.83
C GLU A 5 -10.38 33.92 39.30
N PRO A 6 -9.97 33.12 40.33
CA PRO A 6 -8.70 32.39 40.44
C PRO A 6 -8.65 31.17 41.39
N LEU A 7 -7.51 30.48 41.32
CA LEU A 7 -6.63 29.97 42.41
C LEU A 7 -7.22 29.39 43.69
N TYR A 8 -6.73 28.19 44.09
CA TYR A 8 -6.16 28.02 45.42
C TYR A 8 -5.12 26.90 45.48
N ILE A 9 -3.87 27.30 45.72
CA ILE A 9 -2.75 26.55 46.29
C ILE A 9 -3.01 26.32 47.76
N ARG A 10 -2.72 25.12 48.30
CA ARG A 10 -2.29 24.98 49.68
C ARG A 10 -1.33 23.81 49.85
N MET A 11 -0.08 24.16 50.12
CA MET A 11 0.93 23.39 50.82
C MET A 11 0.50 23.15 52.27
N LEU A 12 0.84 22.01 52.82
CA LEU A 12 1.21 21.76 54.24
C LEU A 12 2.13 20.53 54.22
N GLU A 13 3.41 20.70 54.35
CA GLU A 13 4.27 20.65 55.51
C GLU A 13 4.25 19.32 56.30
N SER A 14 5.40 18.67 56.16
CA SER A 14 6.23 17.96 57.11
C SER A 14 5.60 17.42 58.41
N ASN A 15 5.78 16.13 58.61
CA ASN A 15 6.10 15.64 59.94
C ASN A 15 7.07 14.45 59.89
N SER A 16 8.29 14.74 60.28
CA SER A 16 9.31 13.79 60.66
C SER A 16 8.91 13.09 61.97
N LEU A 17 8.82 11.79 61.94
CA LEU A 17 8.91 11.01 63.20
C LEU A 17 10.11 10.08 63.07
N PHE A 18 11.17 10.51 63.76
CA PHE A 18 12.24 9.66 64.22
C PHE A 18 11.66 8.60 65.18
N LEU A 19 11.79 7.34 64.81
CA LEU A 19 11.71 6.26 65.76
C LEU A 19 12.97 5.39 65.68
N GLN A 20 13.58 5.33 66.84
CA GLN A 20 14.81 4.71 67.18
C GLN A 20 14.98 3.28 66.72
N CYS A 21 16.18 3.02 66.25
CA CYS A 21 16.76 1.71 66.06
C CYS A 21 16.96 0.99 67.44
N PRO A 22 16.66 -0.29 67.52
CA PRO A 22 17.38 -1.17 68.41
C PRO A 22 18.47 -1.92 67.61
N LYS A 23 19.66 -1.85 68.18
CA LYS A 23 20.84 -2.63 67.81
C LYS A 23 20.63 -4.14 68.04
N GLU A 24 21.30 -4.88 67.12
CA GLU A 24 21.87 -6.22 67.31
C GLU A 24 21.06 -7.43 66.84
N ARG A 25 21.53 -8.13 65.75
CA ARG A 25 22.53 -9.21 65.83
C ARG A 25 22.76 -9.74 64.42
N SER A 26 23.98 -10.01 64.08
CA SER A 26 24.47 -10.73 62.94
C SER A 26 23.68 -12.03 62.64
N LYS A 27 22.76 -11.98 61.71
CA LYS A 27 22.26 -13.12 60.94
C LYS A 27 22.68 -12.97 59.49
N GLY A 28 23.16 -14.06 58.95
CA GLY A 28 24.05 -14.15 57.85
C GLY A 28 23.60 -13.48 56.55
N MET A 29 24.55 -13.33 55.68
CA MET A 29 24.52 -12.79 54.32
C MET A 29 23.37 -13.32 53.45
N SER A 30 22.75 -14.47 53.81
CA SER A 30 21.57 -15.07 53.19
C SER A 30 20.28 -14.26 53.39
N ASP A 31 20.05 -13.71 54.58
CA ASP A 31 18.82 -12.94 54.87
C ASP A 31 18.75 -11.64 54.06
N ASN A 32 19.91 -11.08 53.66
CA ASN A 32 19.99 -9.87 52.86
C ASN A 32 19.58 -10.14 51.38
N VAL A 33 19.85 -11.34 50.86
CA VAL A 33 19.53 -11.69 49.46
C VAL A 33 18.04 -12.02 49.28
N PHE A 34 17.45 -12.73 50.25
CA PHE A 34 15.99 -12.97 50.27
C PHE A 34 15.19 -11.68 50.40
N ASN A 35 15.63 -10.76 51.29
CA ASN A 35 15.01 -9.45 51.43
C ASN A 35 15.03 -8.63 50.12
N LYS A 36 16.09 -8.73 49.31
CA LYS A 36 16.14 -8.06 48.02
C LYS A 36 15.07 -8.60 47.03
N ILE A 37 14.80 -9.91 47.05
CA ILE A 37 13.75 -10.51 46.21
C ILE A 37 12.38 -10.01 46.69
N ASP A 38 12.13 -10.00 48.00
CA ASP A 38 10.84 -9.58 48.55
C ASP A 38 10.57 -8.08 48.30
N VAL A 39 11.60 -7.23 48.39
CA VAL A 39 11.51 -5.80 48.04
C VAL A 39 11.20 -5.62 46.55
N MET A 40 11.92 -6.32 45.68
CA MET A 40 11.69 -6.23 44.23
C MET A 40 10.32 -6.80 43.83
N MET A 41 9.82 -7.82 44.54
CA MET A 41 8.46 -8.34 44.34
C MET A 41 7.42 -7.28 44.70
N ALA A 42 7.61 -6.57 45.81
CA ALA A 42 6.73 -5.46 46.19
C ALA A 42 6.79 -4.30 45.20
N GLU A 43 7.96 -3.97 44.68
CA GLU A 43 8.13 -2.96 43.62
C GLU A 43 7.38 -3.35 42.35
N ILE A 44 7.53 -4.60 41.88
CA ILE A 44 6.81 -5.10 40.68
C ILE A 44 5.30 -5.03 40.93
N GLN A 45 4.81 -5.35 42.13
CA GLN A 45 3.37 -5.32 42.42
C GLN A 45 2.81 -3.90 42.56
N SER A 46 3.60 -2.95 43.01
CA SER A 46 3.19 -1.55 43.22
C SER A 46 3.48 -0.64 42.03
N TYR A 47 4.17 -1.15 41.00
CA TYR A 47 4.56 -0.34 39.82
C TYR A 47 3.32 0.18 39.08
N SER A 48 3.23 1.51 38.85
CA SER A 48 2.15 2.10 38.08
C SER A 48 2.31 1.78 36.56
N LEU A 49 1.24 1.27 35.93
CA LEU A 49 1.22 0.79 34.57
C LEU A 49 -0.04 1.31 33.86
N ASP A 50 -0.18 2.65 33.82
CA ASP A 50 -1.40 3.31 33.33
C ASP A 50 -1.37 3.64 31.83
N ASN A 51 -0.19 3.58 31.23
CA ASN A 51 -0.01 3.89 29.82
C ASN A 51 1.06 3.01 29.13
N ALA A 52 1.14 3.07 27.79
CA ALA A 52 2.06 2.27 26.98
C ALA A 52 3.54 2.60 27.26
N GLU A 53 3.87 3.85 27.59
CA GLU A 53 5.25 4.26 27.89
C GLU A 53 5.73 3.64 29.22
N GLN A 54 4.88 3.63 30.24
CA GLN A 54 5.19 2.99 31.51
C GLN A 54 5.29 1.48 31.38
N LEU A 55 4.45 0.85 30.51
CA LEU A 55 4.53 -0.57 30.22
C LEU A 55 5.86 -0.94 29.54
N GLU A 56 6.34 -0.12 28.61
CA GLU A 56 7.61 -0.33 27.93
C GLU A 56 8.79 -0.10 28.88
N ALA A 57 8.73 0.92 29.73
CA ALA A 57 9.73 1.15 30.77
C ALA A 57 9.81 -0.05 31.74
N PHE A 58 8.67 -0.59 32.17
CA PHE A 58 8.59 -1.81 33.01
C PHE A 58 9.22 -3.01 32.31
N ARG A 59 8.93 -3.20 31.01
CA ARG A 59 9.51 -4.27 30.19
C ARG A 59 11.04 -4.18 30.15
N ILE A 60 11.57 -2.99 29.91
CA ILE A 60 13.02 -2.77 29.88
C ILE A 60 13.65 -3.07 31.23
N GLN A 61 13.03 -2.60 32.30
CA GLN A 61 13.56 -2.70 33.67
C GLN A 61 13.55 -4.14 34.20
N TYR A 62 12.48 -4.92 33.99
CA TYR A 62 12.31 -6.23 34.62
C TYR A 62 12.40 -7.42 33.66
N LEU A 63 12.11 -7.23 32.35
CA LEU A 63 12.06 -8.32 31.36
C LEU A 63 13.11 -8.18 30.25
N GLY A 64 13.76 -7.02 30.10
CA GLY A 64 14.76 -6.74 29.08
C GLY A 64 16.04 -7.60 29.19
N SER A 65 16.90 -7.51 28.17
CA SER A 65 18.16 -8.28 28.14
C SER A 65 19.14 -7.95 29.28
N LYS A 66 19.08 -6.72 29.82
CA LYS A 66 19.87 -6.24 30.97
C LYS A 66 18.96 -5.88 32.16
N ASN A 67 17.97 -6.73 32.44
CA ASN A 67 16.98 -6.47 33.48
C ASN A 67 17.55 -6.52 34.91
N ALA A 68 16.80 -5.92 35.87
CA ALA A 68 17.17 -5.86 37.27
C ALA A 68 17.14 -7.24 38.00
N ILE A 69 16.45 -8.24 37.42
CA ILE A 69 16.35 -9.59 38.00
C ILE A 69 17.64 -10.41 37.74
N LYS A 70 18.34 -10.16 36.60
CA LYS A 70 19.55 -10.92 36.24
C LYS A 70 20.67 -10.89 37.28
N PRO A 71 21.04 -9.74 37.88
CA PRO A 71 22.05 -9.72 38.93
C PRO A 71 21.70 -10.59 40.12
N ILE A 72 20.39 -10.69 40.47
CA ILE A 72 19.92 -11.52 41.57
C ILE A 72 20.19 -13.01 41.31
N PHE A 73 20.02 -13.47 40.08
CA PHE A 73 20.41 -14.83 39.72
C PHE A 73 21.89 -15.12 39.97
N GLY A 74 22.75 -14.13 39.77
CA GLY A 74 24.20 -14.24 40.04
C GLY A 74 24.54 -14.43 41.53
N GLU A 75 23.69 -13.91 42.44
CA GLU A 75 23.89 -14.01 43.89
C GLU A 75 23.65 -15.41 44.46
N ILE A 76 23.15 -16.37 43.66
CA ILE A 76 23.00 -17.79 44.05
C ILE A 76 24.31 -18.41 44.60
N ARG A 77 25.46 -17.86 44.20
CA ARG A 77 26.77 -18.29 44.69
C ARG A 77 27.00 -17.96 46.14
N ASN A 78 26.33 -16.96 46.67
CA ASN A 78 26.44 -16.44 48.03
C ASN A 78 25.42 -17.11 48.99
N VAL A 79 24.54 -17.99 48.47
CA VAL A 79 23.49 -18.68 49.24
C VAL A 79 23.98 -20.06 49.63
N PRO A 80 23.78 -20.47 50.93
CA PRO A 80 24.10 -21.83 51.41
C PRO A 80 23.43 -22.92 50.58
N ASN A 81 24.10 -24.06 50.41
CA ASN A 81 23.62 -25.15 49.55
C ASN A 81 22.21 -25.65 49.89
N GLU A 82 21.84 -25.61 51.16
CA GLU A 82 20.53 -26.04 51.65
C GLU A 82 19.39 -25.10 51.20
N GLN A 83 19.68 -23.83 51.01
CA GLN A 83 18.70 -22.79 50.64
C GLN A 83 18.70 -22.46 49.14
N LYS A 84 19.61 -23.02 48.35
CA LYS A 84 19.69 -22.72 46.90
C LYS A 84 18.41 -23.10 46.12
N LYS A 85 17.74 -24.15 46.53
CA LYS A 85 16.49 -24.59 45.90
C LYS A 85 15.36 -23.59 46.19
N GLU A 86 15.23 -23.14 47.41
CA GLU A 86 14.23 -22.14 47.81
C GLU A 86 14.50 -20.79 47.14
N PHE A 87 15.76 -20.36 47.11
CA PHE A 87 16.19 -19.17 46.40
C PHE A 87 15.83 -19.21 44.90
N GLY A 88 16.13 -20.33 44.23
CA GLY A 88 15.79 -20.53 42.80
C GLY A 88 14.28 -20.49 42.57
N GLN A 89 13.48 -21.03 43.48
CA GLN A 89 12.02 -20.96 43.40
C GLN A 89 11.52 -19.51 43.53
N LYS A 90 11.97 -18.75 44.53
CA LYS A 90 11.58 -17.35 44.73
C LYS A 90 11.99 -16.44 43.56
N VAL A 91 13.17 -16.63 42.98
CA VAL A 91 13.60 -15.85 41.80
C VAL A 91 12.76 -16.20 40.57
N ASN A 92 12.36 -17.45 40.44
CA ASN A 92 11.47 -17.85 39.35
C ASN A 92 10.05 -17.29 39.52
N GLU A 93 9.53 -17.27 40.75
CA GLU A 93 8.27 -16.62 41.09
C GLU A 93 8.31 -15.12 40.82
N LEU A 94 9.41 -14.45 41.14
CA LEU A 94 9.62 -13.02 40.81
C LEU A 94 9.55 -12.78 39.31
N LYS A 95 10.19 -13.62 38.51
CA LYS A 95 10.16 -13.52 37.07
C LYS A 95 8.75 -13.76 36.50
N GLN A 96 8.06 -14.81 36.98
CA GLN A 96 6.69 -15.10 36.57
C GLN A 96 5.71 -13.99 36.97
N ALA A 97 5.88 -13.36 38.13
CA ALA A 97 5.08 -12.23 38.57
C ALA A 97 5.26 -11.02 37.62
N ALA A 98 6.50 -10.72 37.22
CA ALA A 98 6.78 -9.65 36.28
C ALA A 98 6.18 -9.93 34.89
N GLU A 99 6.35 -11.15 34.36
CA GLU A 99 5.78 -11.57 33.05
C GLU A 99 4.25 -11.57 33.11
N GLY A 100 3.65 -12.10 34.18
CA GLY A 100 2.19 -12.13 34.34
C GLY A 100 1.59 -10.73 34.39
N ARG A 101 2.20 -9.81 35.15
CA ARG A 101 1.73 -8.42 35.24
C ARG A 101 1.85 -7.68 33.91
N PHE A 102 2.97 -7.83 33.21
CA PHE A 102 3.18 -7.25 31.89
C PHE A 102 2.10 -7.70 30.91
N ASN A 103 1.87 -9.02 30.79
CA ASN A 103 0.89 -9.59 29.85
C ASN A 103 -0.54 -9.15 30.18
N THR A 104 -0.91 -9.10 31.48
CA THR A 104 -2.24 -8.64 31.89
C THR A 104 -2.49 -7.20 31.47
N ILE A 105 -1.56 -6.30 31.77
CA ILE A 105 -1.70 -4.88 31.45
C ILE A 105 -1.61 -4.65 29.95
N GLN A 106 -0.74 -5.35 29.23
CA GLN A 106 -0.67 -5.28 27.77
C GLN A 106 -2.02 -5.63 27.13
N THR A 107 -2.68 -6.66 27.65
CA THR A 107 -3.99 -7.09 27.14
C THR A 107 -5.06 -6.04 27.47
N LEU A 108 -5.03 -5.45 28.69
CA LEU A 108 -5.97 -4.40 29.08
C LEU A 108 -5.81 -3.14 28.22
N LEU A 109 -4.59 -2.68 27.99
CA LEU A 109 -4.31 -1.51 27.15
C LEU A 109 -4.72 -1.75 25.68
N LYS A 110 -4.49 -2.95 25.15
CA LYS A 110 -4.97 -3.32 23.81
C LYS A 110 -6.49 -3.33 23.72
N ASN A 111 -7.16 -3.85 24.74
CA ASN A 111 -8.63 -3.88 24.76
C ASN A 111 -9.23 -2.47 24.95
N GLN A 112 -8.57 -1.59 25.70
CA GLN A 112 -8.96 -0.19 25.84
C GLN A 112 -8.85 0.56 24.51
N SER A 113 -7.73 0.42 23.81
CA SER A 113 -7.55 1.06 22.48
C SER A 113 -8.53 0.52 21.43
N GLN A 114 -8.93 -0.74 21.51
CA GLN A 114 -9.97 -1.31 20.63
C GLN A 114 -11.38 -0.81 21.00
N ASN A 115 -11.66 -0.62 22.29
CA ASN A 115 -12.94 -0.09 22.76
C ASN A 115 -13.07 1.43 22.50
N GLU A 116 -12.00 2.19 22.57
CA GLU A 116 -12.00 3.61 22.17
C GLU A 116 -12.25 3.79 20.67
N ALA A 117 -11.65 2.93 19.83
CA ALA A 117 -11.96 2.90 18.40
C ALA A 117 -13.39 2.43 18.09
N ALA A 118 -14.00 1.63 18.97
CA ALA A 118 -15.39 1.17 18.83
C ALA A 118 -16.41 2.15 19.43
N SER A 119 -15.99 3.09 20.31
CA SER A 119 -16.89 4.02 21.00
C SER A 119 -17.37 5.19 20.13
N ASP A 120 -16.75 5.40 18.97
CA ASP A 120 -17.17 6.44 18.01
C ASP A 120 -18.33 6.00 17.10
N ILE A 121 -18.76 4.73 17.23
CA ILE A 121 -19.92 4.22 16.49
C ILE A 121 -21.17 4.46 17.33
N ASP A 122 -22.03 5.36 16.89
CA ASP A 122 -23.35 5.57 17.47
C ASP A 122 -24.25 4.37 17.17
N LEU A 123 -24.35 3.44 18.13
CA LEU A 123 -25.20 2.25 18.05
C LEU A 123 -26.69 2.59 18.11
N THR A 124 -27.08 3.82 18.42
CA THR A 124 -28.47 4.30 18.44
C THR A 124 -28.88 4.90 17.11
N ALA A 125 -27.92 5.15 16.22
CA ALA A 125 -28.21 5.63 14.88
C ALA A 125 -29.11 4.59 14.15
N PRO A 126 -30.12 5.05 13.38
CA PRO A 126 -30.97 4.14 12.64
C PRO A 126 -30.13 3.26 11.70
N ALA A 127 -30.39 1.97 11.68
CA ALA A 127 -29.75 1.07 10.74
C ALA A 127 -29.96 1.61 9.32
N TYR A 128 -28.89 1.63 8.52
CA TYR A 128 -28.93 2.08 7.14
C TYR A 128 -30.05 1.34 6.38
N SER A 129 -31.06 2.07 5.95
CA SER A 129 -32.29 1.50 5.37
C SER A 129 -32.30 1.48 3.83
N GLY A 130 -31.23 1.84 3.16
CA GLY A 130 -31.16 1.88 1.70
C GLY A 130 -29.80 1.45 1.18
N PHE A 131 -29.79 0.53 0.23
CA PHE A 131 -28.64 0.22 -0.61
C PHE A 131 -28.49 1.35 -1.62
N GLY A 132 -27.70 2.37 -1.32
CA GLY A 132 -27.21 3.29 -2.34
C GLY A 132 -26.27 2.50 -3.23
N GLY A 133 -26.57 2.40 -4.52
CA GLY A 133 -25.63 1.79 -5.47
C GLY A 133 -24.31 2.53 -5.47
N ALA A 134 -23.20 1.81 -5.66
CA ALA A 134 -21.88 2.39 -5.82
C ALA A 134 -21.33 2.04 -7.20
N ARG A 135 -20.55 2.95 -7.77
CA ARG A 135 -19.75 2.59 -8.95
C ARG A 135 -18.56 1.73 -8.51
N HIS A 136 -18.30 0.67 -9.28
CA HIS A 136 -17.13 -0.17 -9.06
C HIS A 136 -15.84 0.68 -9.17
N PRO A 137 -14.82 0.49 -8.30
CA PRO A 137 -13.60 1.31 -8.30
C PRO A 137 -12.88 1.32 -9.66
N ILE A 138 -12.90 0.22 -10.42
CA ILE A 138 -12.39 0.20 -11.80
C ILE A 138 -13.18 1.18 -12.69
N ALA A 139 -14.50 1.18 -12.62
CA ALA A 139 -15.34 2.05 -13.44
C ALA A 139 -15.14 3.53 -13.06
N THR A 140 -15.03 3.84 -11.77
CA THR A 140 -14.77 5.19 -11.29
C THR A 140 -13.39 5.68 -11.73
N THR A 141 -12.36 4.83 -11.61
CA THR A 141 -10.99 5.16 -12.05
C THR A 141 -10.93 5.36 -13.57
N MET A 142 -11.56 4.47 -14.33
CA MET A 142 -11.63 4.57 -15.79
C MET A 142 -12.33 5.85 -16.22
N GLY A 143 -13.49 6.17 -15.63
CA GLY A 143 -14.21 7.43 -15.89
C GLY A 143 -13.35 8.66 -15.64
N LYS A 144 -12.64 8.70 -14.51
CA LYS A 144 -11.71 9.79 -14.19
C LYS A 144 -10.60 9.95 -15.24
N ILE A 145 -10.03 8.84 -15.71
CA ILE A 145 -8.99 8.86 -16.75
C ILE A 145 -9.57 9.39 -18.06
N ILE A 146 -10.75 8.91 -18.47
CA ILE A 146 -11.45 9.37 -19.67
C ILE A 146 -11.70 10.87 -19.60
N ASP A 147 -12.30 11.36 -18.51
CA ASP A 147 -12.60 12.79 -18.30
C ASP A 147 -11.35 13.67 -18.42
N ILE A 148 -10.20 13.22 -17.89
CA ILE A 148 -8.94 13.97 -17.97
C ILE A 148 -8.49 14.12 -19.44
N PHE A 149 -8.52 13.04 -20.22
CA PHE A 149 -8.07 13.07 -21.61
C PHE A 149 -9.07 13.76 -22.56
N GLU A 150 -10.38 13.62 -22.31
CA GLU A 150 -11.42 14.35 -23.07
C GLU A 150 -11.26 15.87 -22.96
N ARG A 151 -10.89 16.39 -21.77
CA ARG A 151 -10.64 17.83 -21.58
C ARG A 151 -9.50 18.38 -22.43
N ILE A 152 -8.58 17.53 -22.88
CA ILE A 152 -7.48 17.92 -23.77
C ILE A 152 -7.69 17.42 -25.21
N GLY A 153 -8.93 17.05 -25.55
CA GLY A 153 -9.35 16.79 -26.92
C GLY A 153 -9.14 15.36 -27.43
N PHE A 154 -8.93 14.38 -26.54
CA PHE A 154 -9.01 12.99 -26.92
C PHE A 154 -10.46 12.53 -27.01
N VAL A 155 -10.74 11.61 -27.93
CA VAL A 155 -12.06 11.01 -28.13
C VAL A 155 -11.99 9.54 -27.76
N VAL A 156 -13.02 9.02 -27.08
CA VAL A 156 -13.11 7.59 -26.75
C VAL A 156 -13.35 6.78 -28.03
N ALA A 157 -12.52 5.76 -28.22
CA ALA A 157 -12.68 4.77 -29.28
C ALA A 157 -12.82 3.38 -28.66
N GLU A 158 -13.88 2.68 -29.05
CA GLU A 158 -14.16 1.31 -28.59
C GLU A 158 -14.20 0.35 -29.75
N GLU A 159 -13.66 -0.84 -29.55
CA GLU A 159 -13.64 -1.93 -30.52
C GLU A 159 -13.80 -3.28 -29.83
N ARG A 160 -13.86 -4.34 -30.61
CA ARG A 160 -14.12 -5.71 -30.20
C ARG A 160 -13.04 -6.29 -29.27
N GLU A 161 -13.45 -7.19 -28.39
CA GLU A 161 -12.53 -7.94 -27.50
C GLU A 161 -11.95 -9.19 -28.19
N ILE A 162 -12.72 -9.82 -29.10
CA ILE A 162 -12.22 -10.90 -29.97
C ILE A 162 -11.60 -10.25 -31.18
N GLU A 163 -10.29 -10.40 -31.31
CA GLU A 163 -9.51 -9.71 -32.34
C GLU A 163 -8.83 -10.70 -33.28
N ASP A 164 -8.39 -10.21 -34.44
CA ASP A 164 -7.53 -10.95 -35.29
C ASP A 164 -6.04 -10.69 -35.00
N ASP A 165 -5.21 -11.64 -35.40
CA ASP A 165 -3.76 -11.58 -35.15
C ASP A 165 -3.12 -10.34 -35.82
N TRP A 166 -3.61 -9.92 -36.98
CA TRP A 166 -3.04 -8.78 -37.69
C TRP A 166 -3.19 -7.47 -36.92
N HIS A 167 -4.40 -7.15 -36.45
CA HIS A 167 -4.65 -5.91 -35.69
C HIS A 167 -4.04 -5.95 -34.30
N ASN A 168 -3.94 -7.15 -33.67
CA ASN A 168 -3.39 -7.26 -32.33
C ASN A 168 -1.86 -7.24 -32.31
N PHE A 169 -1.20 -7.78 -33.36
CA PHE A 169 0.26 -7.96 -33.35
C PHE A 169 0.94 -7.41 -34.61
N THR A 170 0.57 -7.86 -35.80
CA THR A 170 1.32 -7.55 -37.04
C THR A 170 1.30 -6.05 -37.33
N ALA A 171 0.13 -5.41 -37.29
CA ALA A 171 -0.01 -3.97 -37.51
C ALA A 171 0.73 -3.14 -36.45
N MET A 172 0.95 -3.74 -35.26
CA MET A 172 1.66 -3.14 -34.14
C MET A 172 3.16 -3.52 -34.12
N ASN A 173 3.73 -3.83 -35.29
CA ASN A 173 5.16 -4.14 -35.48
C ASN A 173 5.69 -5.26 -34.56
N THR A 174 4.82 -6.18 -34.14
CA THR A 174 5.21 -7.33 -33.31
C THR A 174 5.61 -8.49 -34.24
N PRO A 175 6.86 -8.98 -34.23
CA PRO A 175 7.33 -10.08 -35.09
C PRO A 175 6.54 -11.38 -34.87
N GLU A 176 6.57 -12.30 -35.86
CA GLU A 176 5.86 -13.57 -35.78
C GLU A 176 6.41 -14.49 -34.67
N ASP A 177 7.69 -14.39 -34.39
CA ASP A 177 8.41 -15.16 -33.37
C ASP A 177 8.44 -14.48 -31.99
N HIS A 178 7.71 -13.37 -31.83
CA HIS A 178 7.68 -12.66 -30.55
C HIS A 178 6.97 -13.49 -29.44
N PRO A 179 7.55 -13.62 -28.23
CA PRO A 179 6.97 -14.45 -27.16
C PRO A 179 5.51 -14.12 -26.82
N ALA A 180 5.09 -12.87 -26.92
CA ALA A 180 3.71 -12.46 -26.66
C ALA A 180 2.67 -13.13 -27.57
N ARG A 181 3.08 -13.69 -28.74
CA ARG A 181 2.20 -14.46 -29.62
C ARG A 181 2.08 -15.94 -29.22
N ASP A 182 2.86 -16.40 -28.24
CA ASP A 182 2.77 -17.79 -27.78
C ASP A 182 1.41 -18.03 -27.10
N MET A 183 0.87 -19.23 -27.29
CA MET A 183 -0.35 -19.69 -26.60
C MET A 183 -0.19 -19.73 -25.08
N GLN A 184 1.04 -19.69 -24.57
CA GLN A 184 1.31 -19.59 -23.13
C GLN A 184 0.96 -18.20 -22.58
N ASP A 185 1.03 -17.15 -23.41
CA ASP A 185 0.79 -15.76 -23.01
C ASP A 185 -0.51 -15.19 -23.57
N THR A 186 -1.06 -15.78 -24.65
CA THR A 186 -2.26 -15.31 -25.37
C THR A 186 -3.36 -16.35 -25.44
N PHE A 187 -4.61 -15.94 -25.19
CA PHE A 187 -5.78 -16.80 -25.36
C PHE A 187 -6.26 -16.78 -26.82
N TYR A 188 -5.97 -17.84 -27.57
CA TYR A 188 -6.54 -18.07 -28.91
C TYR A 188 -7.87 -18.80 -28.84
N LEU A 189 -8.75 -18.56 -29.79
CA LEU A 189 -10.00 -19.30 -29.90
C LEU A 189 -9.71 -20.74 -30.36
N LYS A 190 -10.43 -21.70 -29.76
CA LYS A 190 -10.20 -23.14 -30.00
C LYS A 190 -10.22 -23.53 -31.49
N ASP A 191 -11.08 -22.88 -32.28
CA ASP A 191 -11.34 -23.23 -33.67
C ASP A 191 -10.63 -22.29 -34.66
N SER A 192 -9.70 -21.43 -34.20
CA SER A 192 -9.01 -20.47 -35.03
C SER A 192 -7.66 -20.06 -34.45
N VAL A 193 -6.59 -20.32 -35.19
CA VAL A 193 -5.23 -19.87 -34.84
C VAL A 193 -4.99 -18.39 -35.13
N THR A 194 -5.94 -17.71 -35.78
CA THR A 194 -5.84 -16.30 -36.16
C THR A 194 -6.78 -15.38 -35.38
N ARG A 195 -7.61 -15.94 -34.50
CA ARG A 195 -8.52 -15.18 -33.64
C ARG A 195 -8.15 -15.40 -32.18
N LEU A 196 -8.09 -14.32 -31.44
CA LEU A 196 -7.64 -14.30 -30.05
C LEU A 196 -8.46 -13.31 -29.20
N LEU A 197 -8.36 -13.42 -27.92
CA LEU A 197 -8.75 -12.35 -27.01
C LEU A 197 -7.63 -11.32 -26.96
N ARG A 198 -7.94 -10.06 -27.23
CA ARG A 198 -6.94 -8.99 -27.33
C ARG A 198 -6.09 -8.91 -26.07
N THR A 199 -4.77 -8.81 -26.24
CA THR A 199 -3.79 -8.76 -25.16
C THR A 199 -3.55 -7.33 -24.64
N HIS A 200 -3.96 -6.35 -25.40
CA HIS A 200 -3.88 -4.92 -25.14
C HIS A 200 -4.94 -4.18 -25.97
N THR A 201 -5.18 -2.92 -25.66
CA THR A 201 -6.14 -2.10 -26.43
C THR A 201 -5.51 -1.42 -27.65
N SER A 202 -4.22 -1.69 -27.96
CA SER A 202 -3.54 -1.18 -29.16
C SER A 202 -4.19 -1.68 -30.45
N SER A 203 -4.94 -2.79 -30.42
CA SER A 203 -5.76 -3.24 -31.56
C SER A 203 -6.83 -2.21 -31.96
N VAL A 204 -7.34 -1.43 -31.01
CA VAL A 204 -8.22 -0.28 -31.31
C VAL A 204 -7.46 0.80 -32.06
N GLN A 205 -6.20 1.06 -31.65
CA GLN A 205 -5.34 2.04 -32.32
C GLN A 205 -5.08 1.64 -33.77
N SER A 206 -4.73 0.37 -34.04
CA SER A 206 -4.51 -0.13 -35.42
C SER A 206 -5.77 -0.02 -36.30
N ARG A 207 -6.96 -0.30 -35.74
CA ARG A 207 -8.24 -0.14 -36.45
C ARG A 207 -8.55 1.31 -36.73
N MET A 208 -8.33 2.19 -35.78
CA MET A 208 -8.53 3.63 -35.98
C MET A 208 -7.58 4.20 -37.04
N MET A 209 -6.30 3.78 -37.02
CA MET A 209 -5.31 4.21 -38.03
C MET A 209 -5.64 3.71 -39.45
N THR A 210 -6.15 2.48 -39.56
CA THR A 210 -6.53 1.92 -40.88
C THR A 210 -7.83 2.48 -41.42
N SER A 211 -8.73 2.94 -40.57
CA SER A 211 -10.07 3.42 -40.96
C SER A 211 -10.15 4.94 -41.09
N ASN A 212 -9.23 5.69 -40.51
CA ASN A 212 -9.26 7.15 -40.45
C ASN A 212 -7.93 7.76 -40.94
N LYS A 213 -8.02 9.02 -41.37
CA LYS A 213 -6.84 9.82 -41.71
C LYS A 213 -6.46 10.72 -40.53
N PRO A 214 -5.16 10.99 -40.30
CA PRO A 214 -4.76 12.01 -39.37
C PRO A 214 -5.37 13.39 -39.63
N PRO A 215 -5.65 14.22 -38.61
CA PRO A 215 -5.25 14.00 -37.23
C PRO A 215 -6.10 12.95 -36.47
N ILE A 216 -5.46 12.06 -35.70
CA ILE A 216 -6.10 11.05 -34.88
C ILE A 216 -5.71 11.34 -33.43
N ARG A 217 -6.70 11.52 -32.53
CA ARG A 217 -6.48 11.75 -31.11
C ARG A 217 -7.53 10.97 -30.33
N ILE A 218 -7.16 9.78 -29.86
CA ILE A 218 -8.08 8.85 -29.23
C ILE A 218 -7.54 8.28 -27.93
N ILE A 219 -8.46 7.88 -27.04
CA ILE A 219 -8.22 6.94 -25.96
C ILE A 219 -9.06 5.70 -26.15
N ALA A 220 -8.49 4.55 -25.90
CA ALA A 220 -9.10 3.24 -26.07
C ALA A 220 -9.21 2.52 -24.73
N PRO A 221 -10.30 2.75 -23.95
CA PRO A 221 -10.56 1.97 -22.75
C PRO A 221 -11.10 0.59 -23.11
N GLY A 222 -10.74 -0.43 -22.30
CA GLY A 222 -11.35 -1.73 -22.49
C GLY A 222 -10.68 -2.86 -21.73
N ARG A 223 -11.36 -4.02 -21.73
CA ARG A 223 -10.83 -5.26 -21.20
C ARG A 223 -9.78 -5.86 -22.11
N VAL A 224 -8.79 -6.48 -21.48
CA VAL A 224 -7.70 -7.18 -22.14
C VAL A 224 -7.42 -8.49 -21.40
N TYR A 225 -6.76 -9.43 -22.07
CA TYR A 225 -6.61 -10.79 -21.61
C TYR A 225 -5.17 -11.27 -21.80
N ARG A 226 -4.60 -11.87 -20.76
CA ARG A 226 -3.29 -12.51 -20.81
C ARG A 226 -3.36 -13.86 -20.09
N ASN A 227 -2.74 -14.86 -20.67
CA ASN A 227 -2.74 -16.20 -20.07
C ASN A 227 -1.72 -16.27 -18.92
N GLU A 228 -1.98 -15.50 -17.86
CA GLU A 228 -1.14 -15.41 -16.68
C GLU A 228 -1.79 -16.11 -15.49
N THR A 229 -0.96 -16.62 -14.58
CA THR A 229 -1.43 -17.14 -13.30
C THR A 229 -1.94 -16.01 -12.41
N ILE A 230 -3.16 -16.16 -11.90
CA ILE A 230 -3.78 -15.19 -11.01
C ILE A 230 -2.99 -15.11 -9.70
N SER A 231 -2.63 -13.90 -9.30
CA SER A 231 -1.89 -13.60 -8.07
C SER A 231 -2.37 -12.29 -7.44
N ALA A 232 -1.77 -11.86 -6.34
CA ALA A 232 -2.07 -10.56 -5.75
C ALA A 232 -1.71 -9.36 -6.65
N ARG A 233 -0.93 -9.58 -7.73
CA ARG A 233 -0.40 -8.52 -8.62
C ARG A 233 -0.76 -8.69 -10.09
N SER A 234 -1.28 -9.84 -10.50
CA SER A 234 -1.66 -10.15 -11.87
C SER A 234 -2.99 -10.89 -11.93
N HIS A 235 -3.74 -10.67 -13.01
CA HIS A 235 -4.99 -11.33 -13.29
C HIS A 235 -5.08 -11.63 -14.80
N CYS A 236 -5.65 -12.76 -15.17
CA CYS A 236 -5.76 -13.17 -16.57
C CYS A 236 -6.69 -12.28 -17.41
N GLN A 237 -7.56 -11.52 -16.76
CA GLN A 237 -8.41 -10.49 -17.35
C GLN A 237 -8.18 -9.20 -16.55
N PHE A 238 -7.96 -8.08 -17.23
CA PHE A 238 -7.82 -6.76 -16.61
C PHE A 238 -8.23 -5.66 -17.59
N HIS A 239 -8.16 -4.40 -17.16
CA HIS A 239 -8.58 -3.26 -17.99
C HIS A 239 -7.39 -2.36 -18.30
N GLN A 240 -7.36 -1.86 -19.53
CA GLN A 240 -6.40 -0.86 -19.97
C GLN A 240 -7.12 0.39 -20.51
N VAL A 241 -6.44 1.52 -20.42
CA VAL A 241 -6.69 2.68 -21.28
C VAL A 241 -5.39 2.95 -22.01
N GLU A 242 -5.47 2.93 -23.34
CA GLU A 242 -4.37 3.35 -24.19
C GLU A 242 -4.76 4.61 -24.96
N GLY A 243 -3.78 5.49 -25.19
CA GLY A 243 -3.97 6.70 -25.95
C GLY A 243 -3.09 6.73 -27.18
N LEU A 244 -3.61 7.31 -28.27
CA LEU A 244 -2.90 7.54 -29.52
C LEU A 244 -3.15 8.98 -29.97
N TYR A 245 -2.07 9.68 -30.29
CA TYR A 245 -2.13 10.98 -30.98
C TYR A 245 -1.21 10.97 -32.17
N ILE A 246 -1.78 11.18 -33.37
CA ILE A 246 -1.07 11.30 -34.65
C ILE A 246 -1.47 12.59 -35.31
N ASP A 247 -0.50 13.41 -35.68
CA ASP A 247 -0.69 14.65 -36.41
C ASP A 247 0.62 15.04 -37.13
N GLU A 248 0.64 16.17 -37.80
CA GLU A 248 1.87 16.71 -38.37
C GLU A 248 2.78 17.24 -37.24
N LYS A 249 4.07 16.84 -37.25
CA LYS A 249 5.12 17.34 -36.33
C LYS A 249 4.88 17.08 -34.82
N VAL A 250 4.19 16.01 -34.48
CA VAL A 250 4.06 15.60 -33.08
C VAL A 250 5.42 15.16 -32.54
N SER A 251 5.77 15.62 -31.37
CA SER A 251 7.09 15.41 -30.76
C SER A 251 7.03 14.65 -29.43
N PHE A 252 8.18 14.16 -29.00
CA PHE A 252 8.34 13.57 -27.66
C PHE A 252 8.03 14.56 -26.52
N ALA A 253 8.23 15.87 -26.77
CA ALA A 253 7.88 16.91 -25.83
C ALA A 253 6.35 17.02 -25.64
N ASP A 254 5.58 16.89 -26.71
CA ASP A 254 4.10 16.87 -26.67
C ASP A 254 3.59 15.69 -25.87
N MET A 255 4.19 14.50 -26.06
CA MET A 255 3.89 13.32 -25.25
C MET A 255 4.17 13.59 -23.77
N LYS A 256 5.37 14.08 -23.44
CA LYS A 256 5.76 14.38 -22.05
C LYS A 256 4.81 15.39 -21.40
N GLN A 257 4.42 16.43 -22.13
CA GLN A 257 3.49 17.46 -21.66
C GLN A 257 2.10 16.87 -21.37
N THR A 258 1.58 16.06 -22.29
CA THR A 258 0.29 15.38 -22.17
C THR A 258 0.27 14.46 -20.94
N LEU A 259 1.32 13.66 -20.75
CA LEU A 259 1.44 12.74 -19.63
C LEU A 259 1.67 13.45 -18.28
N LEU A 260 2.39 14.58 -18.28
CA LEU A 260 2.53 15.40 -17.09
C LEU A 260 1.19 16.02 -16.68
N TYR A 261 0.41 16.51 -17.65
CA TYR A 261 -0.94 17.00 -17.39
C TYR A 261 -1.81 15.90 -16.76
N PHE A 262 -1.85 14.72 -17.39
CA PHE A 262 -2.57 13.56 -16.84
C PHE A 262 -2.17 13.25 -15.39
N THR A 263 -0.87 13.20 -15.12
CA THR A 263 -0.35 12.86 -13.78
C THR A 263 -0.80 13.87 -12.73
N ARG A 264 -0.78 15.15 -13.06
CA ARG A 264 -1.18 16.22 -12.14
C ARG A 264 -2.68 16.22 -11.86
N GLU A 265 -3.50 15.98 -12.86
CA GLU A 265 -4.95 15.86 -12.69
C GLU A 265 -5.34 14.58 -11.92
N MET A 266 -4.59 13.50 -12.11
CA MET A 266 -4.89 12.21 -11.50
C MET A 266 -4.45 12.12 -10.04
N TYR A 267 -3.23 12.59 -9.73
CA TYR A 267 -2.53 12.33 -8.47
C TYR A 267 -2.19 13.60 -7.66
N GLY A 268 -2.36 14.78 -8.24
CA GLY A 268 -2.10 16.06 -7.57
C GLY A 268 -1.15 16.96 -8.35
N ALA A 269 -1.33 18.27 -8.22
CA ALA A 269 -0.65 19.30 -9.03
C ALA A 269 0.87 19.37 -8.81
N ASP A 270 1.35 18.90 -7.67
CA ASP A 270 2.75 18.88 -7.24
C ASP A 270 3.52 17.63 -7.71
N LYS A 271 2.83 16.66 -8.33
CA LYS A 271 3.46 15.40 -8.74
C LYS A 271 4.46 15.59 -9.88
N GLU A 272 5.60 14.95 -9.70
CA GLU A 272 6.68 14.91 -10.68
C GLU A 272 6.71 13.56 -11.41
N ILE A 273 7.11 13.59 -12.68
CA ILE A 273 7.28 12.40 -13.51
C ILE A 273 8.74 12.19 -13.87
N ARG A 274 9.09 10.91 -14.02
CA ARG A 274 10.35 10.47 -14.58
C ARG A 274 10.08 9.51 -15.74
N LEU A 275 10.70 9.74 -16.87
CA LEU A 275 10.68 8.83 -18.02
C LEU A 275 11.97 8.01 -18.00
N ARG A 276 11.83 6.69 -17.99
CA ARG A 276 12.94 5.73 -18.11
C ARG A 276 12.91 5.09 -19.48
N PRO A 277 14.03 4.98 -20.20
CA PRO A 277 14.08 4.24 -21.45
C PRO A 277 13.53 2.81 -21.29
N SER A 278 12.72 2.38 -22.22
CA SER A 278 12.16 1.04 -22.30
C SER A 278 12.07 0.58 -23.75
N TYR A 279 11.55 -0.60 -24.00
CA TYR A 279 11.34 -1.14 -25.34
C TYR A 279 9.90 -1.66 -25.48
N PHE A 280 9.23 -1.19 -26.54
CA PHE A 280 7.97 -1.75 -27.02
C PHE A 280 8.05 -1.90 -28.54
N PRO A 281 7.54 -2.99 -29.14
CA PRO A 281 7.64 -3.21 -30.59
C PRO A 281 7.02 -2.10 -31.45
N PHE A 282 6.02 -1.42 -30.92
CA PHE A 282 5.19 -0.43 -31.62
C PHE A 282 5.59 1.02 -31.38
N THR A 283 6.64 1.28 -30.59
CA THR A 283 7.12 2.65 -30.31
C THR A 283 8.64 2.74 -30.31
N GLU A 284 9.19 3.86 -30.86
CA GLU A 284 10.61 4.20 -30.84
C GLU A 284 10.78 5.74 -30.90
N PRO A 285 11.38 6.43 -29.92
CA PRO A 285 11.83 5.89 -28.63
C PRO A 285 10.68 5.53 -27.71
N SER A 286 10.91 4.49 -26.88
CA SER A 286 9.97 4.03 -25.88
C SER A 286 10.43 4.41 -24.48
N ALA A 287 9.48 4.60 -23.56
CA ALA A 287 9.74 4.89 -22.17
C ALA A 287 8.67 4.29 -21.24
N GLU A 288 9.08 3.97 -20.05
CA GLU A 288 8.17 3.78 -18.91
C GLU A 288 8.12 5.06 -18.09
N MET A 289 6.92 5.46 -17.70
CA MET A 289 6.71 6.65 -16.89
C MET A 289 6.47 6.29 -15.44
N ASP A 290 7.32 6.84 -14.59
CA ASP A 290 7.18 6.77 -13.13
C ASP A 290 6.65 8.09 -12.59
N VAL A 291 5.86 8.02 -11.53
CA VAL A 291 5.44 9.17 -10.72
C VAL A 291 6.17 9.15 -9.38
N TYR A 292 6.59 10.32 -8.90
CA TYR A 292 7.12 10.43 -7.55
C TYR A 292 6.00 10.24 -6.52
N TRP A 293 6.10 9.17 -5.74
CA TRP A 293 5.12 8.78 -4.73
C TRP A 293 5.50 9.26 -3.34
N GLY A 294 6.81 9.30 -3.06
CA GLY A 294 7.36 9.64 -1.75
C GLY A 294 8.05 8.47 -1.07
N LEU A 295 8.65 8.76 0.09
CA LEU A 295 9.30 7.79 1.00
C LEU A 295 8.96 8.10 2.47
N GLU A 296 7.79 8.73 2.71
CA GLU A 296 7.42 9.23 4.03
C GLU A 296 6.96 8.12 4.98
N SER A 297 6.47 7.01 4.44
CA SER A 297 6.00 5.86 5.23
C SER A 297 6.75 4.57 4.88
N GLU A 298 6.73 3.59 5.80
CA GLU A 298 7.23 2.23 5.49
C GLU A 298 6.46 1.59 4.32
N THR A 299 5.21 1.95 4.13
CA THR A 299 4.38 1.48 3.02
C THR A 299 4.91 2.06 1.72
N ASP A 300 5.22 3.36 1.66
CA ASP A 300 5.81 4.01 0.49
C ASP A 300 7.15 3.36 0.14
N TYR A 301 8.00 3.13 1.13
CA TYR A 301 9.28 2.46 0.93
C TYR A 301 9.11 1.06 0.33
N LYS A 302 8.15 0.27 0.81
CA LYS A 302 7.86 -1.08 0.28
C LYS A 302 7.29 -1.06 -1.13
N ILE A 303 6.34 -0.17 -1.41
CA ILE A 303 5.67 -0.05 -2.71
C ILE A 303 6.65 0.45 -3.78
N THR A 304 7.47 1.46 -3.44
CA THR A 304 8.45 2.05 -4.36
C THR A 304 9.78 1.29 -4.40
N LYS A 305 9.94 0.23 -3.61
CA LYS A 305 11.21 -0.50 -3.44
C LYS A 305 12.37 0.44 -3.04
N GLY A 306 12.07 1.45 -2.21
CA GLY A 306 13.03 2.43 -1.73
C GLY A 306 13.44 3.51 -2.74
N THR A 307 12.87 3.54 -3.94
CA THR A 307 13.21 4.54 -4.96
C THR A 307 12.40 5.83 -4.83
N GLY A 308 11.28 5.81 -4.15
CA GLY A 308 10.31 6.90 -4.11
C GLY A 308 9.47 7.04 -5.38
N TYR A 309 9.71 6.22 -6.42
CA TYR A 309 9.02 6.28 -7.69
C TYR A 309 8.19 5.02 -7.96
N LEU A 310 7.03 5.21 -8.58
CA LEU A 310 6.15 4.13 -9.04
C LEU A 310 5.91 4.25 -10.54
N GLU A 311 6.15 3.16 -11.25
CA GLU A 311 5.77 3.02 -12.65
C GLU A 311 4.25 2.99 -12.78
N ILE A 312 3.70 3.85 -13.64
CA ILE A 312 2.25 3.97 -13.84
C ILE A 312 1.80 3.65 -15.26
N LEU A 313 2.67 3.82 -16.26
CA LEU A 313 2.33 3.55 -17.66
C LEU A 313 3.57 3.37 -18.54
N GLY A 314 3.37 2.71 -19.68
CA GLY A 314 4.30 2.71 -20.80
C GLY A 314 3.91 3.75 -21.84
N CYS A 315 4.88 4.34 -22.54
CA CYS A 315 4.66 5.34 -23.59
C CYS A 315 5.80 5.36 -24.61
N GLY A 316 5.59 6.02 -25.73
CA GLY A 316 6.63 6.22 -26.74
C GLY A 316 6.12 6.92 -27.98
N MET A 317 7.05 7.30 -28.86
CA MET A 317 6.70 7.77 -30.20
C MET A 317 6.29 6.57 -31.06
N VAL A 318 5.23 6.72 -31.84
CA VAL A 318 4.76 5.64 -32.72
C VAL A 318 5.84 5.28 -33.73
N ASP A 319 6.17 3.99 -33.80
CA ASP A 319 7.16 3.48 -34.76
C ASP A 319 6.71 3.74 -36.20
N PRO A 320 7.58 4.26 -37.10
CA PRO A 320 7.27 4.48 -38.49
C PRO A 320 6.70 3.24 -39.19
N ASN A 321 7.15 2.03 -38.85
CA ASN A 321 6.62 0.80 -39.40
C ASN A 321 5.14 0.56 -39.06
N VAL A 322 4.70 0.97 -37.88
CA VAL A 322 3.29 0.93 -37.47
C VAL A 322 2.45 1.86 -38.34
N LEU A 323 2.94 3.09 -38.61
CA LEU A 323 2.27 4.04 -39.47
C LEU A 323 2.17 3.48 -40.90
N ILE A 324 3.26 2.95 -41.46
CA ILE A 324 3.32 2.32 -42.79
C ILE A 324 2.33 1.15 -42.88
N SER A 325 2.34 0.24 -41.87
CA SER A 325 1.44 -0.91 -41.85
C SER A 325 -0.04 -0.51 -41.84
N CYS A 326 -0.34 0.64 -41.23
CA CYS A 326 -1.70 1.20 -41.19
C CYS A 326 -2.02 2.15 -42.37
N GLY A 327 -1.10 2.34 -43.32
CA GLY A 327 -1.31 3.19 -44.52
C GLY A 327 -1.18 4.70 -44.28
N ILE A 328 -0.46 5.09 -43.21
CA ILE A 328 -0.16 6.48 -42.87
C ILE A 328 1.29 6.80 -43.27
N ASP A 329 1.49 7.94 -43.94
CA ASP A 329 2.81 8.40 -44.40
C ASP A 329 3.67 8.91 -43.20
N PRO A 330 4.77 8.22 -42.82
CA PRO A 330 5.61 8.62 -41.71
C PRO A 330 6.50 9.82 -41.98
N GLU A 331 6.69 10.21 -43.25
CA GLU A 331 7.42 11.44 -43.60
C GLU A 331 6.58 12.69 -43.33
N LYS A 332 5.26 12.54 -43.36
CA LYS A 332 4.33 13.64 -43.12
C LYS A 332 3.80 13.67 -41.68
N TYR A 333 3.53 12.51 -41.11
CA TYR A 333 2.88 12.37 -39.82
C TYR A 333 3.80 11.72 -38.81
N SER A 334 3.70 12.17 -37.58
CA SER A 334 4.32 11.55 -36.40
C SER A 334 3.28 11.44 -35.29
N GLY A 335 3.56 10.64 -34.28
CA GLY A 335 2.62 10.48 -33.18
C GLY A 335 3.25 9.89 -31.95
N PHE A 336 2.50 9.88 -30.88
CA PHE A 336 2.86 9.15 -29.67
C PHE A 336 1.69 8.28 -29.21
N ALA A 337 2.06 7.22 -28.47
CA ALA A 337 1.12 6.34 -27.80
C ALA A 337 1.52 6.14 -26.33
N PHE A 338 0.53 5.81 -25.49
CA PHE A 338 0.74 5.43 -24.10
C PHE A 338 -0.31 4.41 -23.68
N GLY A 339 0.02 3.61 -22.64
CA GLY A 339 -0.92 2.61 -22.12
C GLY A 339 -0.75 2.37 -20.62
N MET A 340 -1.89 2.26 -19.93
CA MET A 340 -1.91 2.03 -18.48
C MET A 340 -2.96 0.99 -18.09
N GLY A 341 -2.63 0.16 -17.08
CA GLY A 341 -3.57 -0.76 -16.45
C GLY A 341 -4.43 -0.04 -15.42
N ILE A 342 -5.76 -0.16 -15.54
CA ILE A 342 -6.72 0.54 -14.69
C ILE A 342 -6.70 0.03 -13.26
N GLU A 343 -6.56 -1.27 -13.08
CA GLU A 343 -6.46 -1.90 -11.76
C GLU A 343 -5.29 -1.33 -10.98
N ARG A 344 -4.14 -1.15 -11.62
CA ARG A 344 -2.96 -0.57 -10.98
C ARG A 344 -3.22 0.87 -10.52
N GLN A 345 -3.90 1.67 -11.35
CA GLN A 345 -4.30 3.03 -10.99
C GLN A 345 -5.29 3.02 -9.82
N ALA A 346 -6.31 2.15 -9.85
CA ALA A 346 -7.28 2.01 -8.78
C ALA A 346 -6.63 1.55 -7.46
N MET A 347 -5.73 0.57 -7.54
CA MET A 347 -4.99 0.09 -6.36
C MET A 347 -4.17 1.20 -5.72
N LEU A 348 -3.55 2.07 -6.50
CA LEU A 348 -2.78 3.22 -6.00
C LEU A 348 -3.69 4.28 -5.38
N LEU A 349 -4.78 4.65 -6.06
CA LEU A 349 -5.71 5.68 -5.59
C LEU A 349 -6.43 5.31 -4.29
N TYR A 350 -6.80 4.04 -4.17
CA TYR A 350 -7.63 3.53 -3.06
C TYR A 350 -6.85 2.67 -2.06
N ASN A 351 -5.52 2.60 -2.21
CA ASN A 351 -4.63 1.78 -1.35
C ASN A 351 -5.07 0.31 -1.25
N ILE A 352 -5.42 -0.29 -2.40
CA ILE A 352 -5.84 -1.69 -2.49
C ILE A 352 -4.59 -2.56 -2.65
N GLY A 353 -4.33 -3.46 -1.71
CA GLY A 353 -3.11 -4.28 -1.68
C GLY A 353 -3.15 -5.54 -2.56
N ASP A 354 -4.32 -5.94 -3.05
CA ASP A 354 -4.51 -7.19 -3.79
C ASP A 354 -5.50 -6.96 -4.95
N ILE A 355 -5.03 -7.22 -6.19
CA ILE A 355 -5.84 -7.03 -7.41
C ILE A 355 -7.08 -7.92 -7.43
N ARG A 356 -7.05 -9.09 -6.79
CA ARG A 356 -8.16 -10.06 -6.78
C ARG A 356 -9.42 -9.49 -6.16
N LEU A 357 -9.30 -8.59 -5.18
CA LEU A 357 -10.43 -7.90 -4.55
C LEU A 357 -11.30 -7.14 -5.56
N LEU A 358 -10.70 -6.69 -6.67
CA LEU A 358 -11.42 -6.01 -7.75
C LEU A 358 -12.26 -6.96 -8.63
N PHE A 359 -12.07 -8.28 -8.50
CA PHE A 359 -12.74 -9.29 -9.32
C PHE A 359 -13.60 -10.30 -8.53
N GLU A 360 -13.40 -10.38 -7.21
CA GLU A 360 -14.12 -11.32 -6.33
C GLU A 360 -15.57 -10.93 -6.08
N ASN A 361 -15.98 -9.72 -6.42
CA ASN A 361 -17.33 -9.20 -6.23
C ASN A 361 -17.83 -9.28 -4.76
N ASP A 362 -16.91 -9.15 -3.79
CA ASP A 362 -17.26 -9.15 -2.37
C ASP A 362 -17.98 -7.85 -2.00
N ILE A 363 -19.23 -7.99 -1.54
CA ILE A 363 -20.08 -6.84 -1.19
C ILE A 363 -19.49 -5.99 -0.05
N ARG A 364 -18.71 -6.59 0.86
CA ARG A 364 -18.05 -5.87 1.96
C ARG A 364 -16.97 -4.93 1.42
N PHE A 365 -16.27 -5.38 0.38
CA PHE A 365 -15.29 -4.54 -0.34
C PHE A 365 -16.02 -3.44 -1.13
N LEU A 366 -17.02 -3.78 -1.91
CA LEU A 366 -17.72 -2.84 -2.78
C LEU A 366 -18.46 -1.74 -2.01
N LYS A 367 -19.01 -2.04 -0.84
CA LYS A 367 -19.67 -1.05 0.04
C LYS A 367 -18.74 0.08 0.50
N GLN A 368 -17.43 -0.11 0.50
CA GLN A 368 -16.47 0.94 0.86
C GLN A 368 -16.44 2.09 -0.15
N PHE A 369 -17.02 1.90 -1.33
CA PHE A 369 -17.03 2.88 -2.43
C PHE A 369 -18.40 3.58 -2.61
N GLU A 370 -19.37 3.37 -1.72
CA GLU A 370 -20.71 3.96 -1.81
C GLU A 370 -20.71 5.50 -1.81
N SER A 371 -19.71 6.13 -1.22
CA SER A 371 -19.57 7.59 -1.15
C SER A 371 -18.72 8.20 -2.27
N VAL A 372 -18.16 7.37 -3.16
CA VAL A 372 -17.32 7.82 -4.28
C VAL A 372 -18.21 7.98 -5.52
N VAL A 373 -19.03 9.03 -5.51
CA VAL A 373 -19.90 9.40 -6.64
C VAL A 373 -19.42 10.69 -7.26
#